data_47352270d4e979267518e885840bd5db
#
_entry.id   47352270d4e979267518e885840bd5db
#
_cell.length_a   1.000
_cell.length_b   1.000
_cell.length_c   1.000
_cell.angle_alpha   90.00
_cell.angle_beta   90.00
_cell.angle_gamma   90.00
#
_symmetry.space_group_name_H-M   'P 1'
#
loop_
_entity.id
_entity.type
_entity.pdbx_description
1 polymer ?
#
loop_
_entity_poly.entity_id
_entity_poly.type
_entity_poly.pdbx_seq_one_letter_code
_entity_poly.pdbx_strand_id
1 'polypeptide(L)' 'GEITNLCLQVPFELIPKSKYGMPIRYIADFTYNDGNGQPIVEDAKGEKTPVYRLKRRLMAELNGIEIKET' A
#
# COMPACT_ATOMS: atom_id res chain seq x y z
N GLY A 1 -14.90 -16.50 4.13
CA GLY A 1 -15.62 -15.40 3.55
C GLY A 1 -15.10 -15.01 2.18
N GLU A 2 -15.87 -14.27 1.47
CA GLU A 2 -15.52 -13.84 0.13
C GLU A 2 -14.77 -12.50 0.16
N ILE A 3 -13.82 -12.35 -0.77
CA ILE A 3 -13.16 -11.09 -1.02
C ILE A 3 -14.13 -10.18 -1.77
N THR A 4 -14.24 -8.93 -1.33
CA THR A 4 -15.06 -7.91 -1.99
C THR A 4 -14.23 -6.69 -2.33
N ASN A 5 -14.70 -5.90 -3.28
CA ASN A 5 -14.09 -4.63 -3.67
C ASN A 5 -12.64 -4.77 -4.13
N LEU A 6 -12.33 -5.83 -4.88
CA LEU A 6 -10.99 -6.03 -5.41
C LEU A 6 -10.62 -4.91 -6.40
N CYS A 7 -9.53 -4.22 -6.11
CA CYS A 7 -8.96 -3.19 -6.97
C CYS A 7 -7.51 -3.53 -7.26
N LEU A 8 -7.04 -3.20 -8.46
CA LEU A 8 -5.68 -3.45 -8.90
C LEU A 8 -4.93 -2.13 -9.07
N GLN A 9 -3.64 -2.14 -8.78
CA GLN A 9 -2.75 -0.99 -8.99
C GLN A 9 -3.29 0.28 -8.33
N VAL A 10 -3.53 0.21 -7.02
CA VAL A 10 -4.12 1.30 -6.26
C VAL A 10 -3.03 2.22 -5.71
N PRO A 11 -3.03 3.51 -6.09
CA PRO A 11 -2.03 4.45 -5.58
C PRO A 11 -2.40 4.98 -4.19
N PHE A 12 -1.39 5.07 -3.33
CA PHE A 12 -1.50 5.73 -2.03
C PHE A 12 -0.49 6.87 -2.00
N GLU A 13 -0.94 8.08 -1.74
CA GLU A 13 -0.05 9.22 -1.57
C GLU A 13 0.50 9.19 -0.15
N LEU A 14 1.82 9.08 -0.04
CA LEU A 14 2.49 9.00 1.25
C LEU A 14 2.94 10.37 1.73
N ILE A 15 3.57 11.13 0.85
CA ILE A 15 4.02 12.48 1.14
C ILE A 15 3.55 13.38 0.00
N PRO A 16 2.81 14.45 0.30
CA PRO A 16 2.32 15.34 -0.74
C PRO A 16 3.43 16.18 -1.35
N LYS A 17 3.17 16.72 -2.53
CA LYS A 17 4.08 17.64 -3.20
C LYS A 17 4.38 18.85 -2.29
N SER A 18 5.62 19.25 -2.24
CA SER A 18 6.05 20.42 -1.49
C SER A 18 7.17 21.15 -2.24
N LYS A 19 7.65 22.25 -1.66
CA LYS A 19 8.79 22.96 -2.23
C LYS A 19 10.08 22.13 -2.24
N TYR A 20 10.09 21.03 -1.49
CA TYR A 20 11.27 20.16 -1.41
C TYR A 20 11.24 18.99 -2.39
N GLY A 21 10.13 18.76 -3.06
CA GLY A 21 10.08 17.68 -4.04
C GLY A 21 8.68 17.30 -4.48
N MET A 22 8.64 16.34 -5.38
CA MET A 22 7.42 15.77 -5.90
C MET A 22 6.77 14.83 -4.87
N PRO A 23 5.48 14.52 -5.03
CA PRO A 23 4.83 13.59 -4.09
C PRO A 23 5.48 12.22 -4.13
N ILE A 24 5.49 11.55 -2.98
CA ILE A 24 5.92 10.15 -2.86
C ILE A 24 4.67 9.31 -2.77
N ARG A 25 4.55 8.32 -3.65
CA ARG A 25 3.41 7.42 -3.73
C ARG A 25 3.85 5.97 -3.66
N TYR A 26 2.96 5.13 -3.11
CA TYR A 26 3.09 3.69 -3.16
C TYR A 26 1.93 3.13 -3.98
N ILE A 27 2.22 2.27 -4.94
CA ILE A 27 1.18 1.62 -5.75
C ILE A 27 1.07 0.17 -5.30
N ALA A 28 -0.07 -0.17 -4.68
CA ALA A 28 -0.34 -1.52 -4.24
C ALA A 28 -0.76 -2.40 -5.42
N ASP A 29 -0.33 -3.66 -5.43
CA ASP A 29 -0.76 -4.59 -6.47
C ASP A 29 -2.26 -4.87 -6.35
N PHE A 30 -2.75 -5.07 -5.13
CA PHE A 30 -4.16 -5.37 -4.87
C PHE A 30 -4.63 -4.65 -3.62
N THR A 31 -5.88 -4.21 -3.63
CA THR A 31 -6.61 -3.88 -2.41
C THR A 31 -7.97 -4.58 -2.46
N TYR A 32 -8.43 -5.02 -1.31
CA TYR A 32 -9.73 -5.70 -1.21
C TYR A 32 -10.19 -5.70 0.24
N ASN A 33 -11.45 -6.07 0.44
CA ASN A 33 -11.96 -6.35 1.78
C ASN A 33 -12.00 -7.86 1.97
N ASP A 34 -11.53 -8.33 3.13
CA ASP A 34 -11.56 -9.75 3.44
C ASP A 34 -12.97 -10.20 3.86
N GLY A 35 -13.11 -11.47 4.24
CA GLY A 35 -14.39 -12.02 4.63
C GLY A 35 -15.01 -11.39 5.87
N ASN A 36 -14.23 -10.65 6.65
CA ASN A 36 -14.70 -9.92 7.83
C ASN A 36 -14.94 -8.44 7.55
N GLY A 37 -14.81 -8.01 6.28
CA GLY A 37 -14.98 -6.63 5.90
C GLY A 37 -13.77 -5.74 6.18
N GLN A 38 -12.63 -6.33 6.55
CA GLN A 38 -11.41 -5.59 6.83
C GLN A 38 -10.70 -5.23 5.53
N PRO A 39 -10.26 -3.98 5.36
CA PRO A 39 -9.49 -3.60 4.18
C PRO A 39 -8.10 -4.22 4.21
N ILE A 40 -7.71 -4.84 3.11
CA ILE A 40 -6.40 -5.47 2.95
C ILE A 40 -5.65 -4.78 1.81
N VAL A 41 -4.40 -4.44 2.03
CA VAL A 41 -3.48 -3.95 1.01
C VAL A 41 -2.42 -5.03 0.81
N GLU A 42 -2.33 -5.56 -0.39
CA GLU A 42 -1.46 -6.71 -0.67
C GLU A 42 -0.47 -6.39 -1.78
N ASP A 43 0.75 -6.86 -1.60
CA ASP A 43 1.80 -6.75 -2.59
C ASP A 43 2.38 -8.15 -2.87
N ALA A 44 2.30 -8.57 -4.12
CA ALA A 44 2.76 -9.89 -4.55
C ALA A 44 4.25 -9.93 -4.91
N LYS A 45 4.96 -8.82 -4.80
CA LYS A 45 6.37 -8.75 -5.17
C LYS A 45 7.26 -9.37 -4.11
N GLY A 46 8.12 -10.28 -4.55
CA GLY A 46 9.12 -10.88 -3.66
C GLY A 46 10.33 -9.98 -3.39
N GLU A 47 10.55 -8.94 -4.18
CA GLU A 47 11.70 -8.08 -4.05
C GLU A 47 11.50 -7.00 -3.01
N LYS A 48 12.41 -6.96 -2.02
CA LYS A 48 12.36 -5.97 -0.96
C LYS A 48 13.51 -4.98 -1.14
N THR A 49 13.34 -4.08 -2.11
CA THR A 49 14.31 -3.01 -2.33
C THR A 49 14.28 -2.01 -1.19
N PRO A 50 15.34 -1.22 -1.00
CA PRO A 50 15.33 -0.16 0.02
C PRO A 50 14.19 0.83 -0.17
N VAL A 51 13.85 1.17 -1.42
CA VAL A 51 12.74 2.07 -1.72
C VAL A 51 11.40 1.46 -1.29
N TYR A 52 11.19 0.18 -1.59
CA TYR A 52 9.97 -0.50 -1.17
C TYR A 52 9.85 -0.57 0.35
N ARG A 53 10.95 -0.89 1.05
CA ARG A 53 10.95 -0.95 2.51
C ARG A 53 10.59 0.39 3.14
N LEU A 54 11.10 1.48 2.56
CA LEU A 54 10.75 2.82 3.02
C LEU A 54 9.26 3.11 2.82
N LYS A 55 8.74 2.80 1.64
CA LYS A 55 7.32 3.02 1.34
C LYS A 55 6.42 2.17 2.24
N ARG A 56 6.80 0.92 2.50
CA ARG A 56 6.07 0.05 3.43
C ARG A 56 6.00 0.67 4.82
N ARG A 57 7.12 1.18 5.31
CA ARG A 57 7.16 1.86 6.60
C ARG A 57 6.30 3.11 6.62
N LEU A 58 6.35 3.91 5.56
CA LEU A 58 5.52 5.10 5.46
C LEU A 58 4.02 4.77 5.44
N MET A 59 3.64 3.68 4.77
CA MET A 59 2.25 3.21 4.80
C MET A 59 1.81 2.89 6.22
N ALA A 60 2.64 2.18 6.98
CA ALA A 60 2.31 1.81 8.35
C ALA A 60 2.25 3.04 9.27
N GLU A 61 3.23 3.91 9.20
CA GLU A 61 3.33 5.03 10.14
C GLU A 61 2.42 6.19 9.80
N LEU A 62 2.22 6.50 8.52
CA LEU A 62 1.39 7.63 8.11
C LEU A 62 -0.07 7.25 7.93
N ASN A 63 -0.36 6.06 7.45
CA ASN A 63 -1.72 5.63 7.13
C ASN A 63 -2.24 4.51 8.03
N GLY A 64 -1.39 3.98 8.91
CA GLY A 64 -1.80 2.86 9.77
C GLY A 64 -2.08 1.58 9.01
N ILE A 65 -1.51 1.43 7.81
CA ILE A 65 -1.77 0.28 6.94
C ILE A 65 -0.54 -0.62 6.89
N GLU A 66 -0.72 -1.88 7.28
CA GLU A 66 0.29 -2.92 7.12
C GLU A 66 0.09 -3.62 5.79
N ILE A 67 1.12 -3.62 4.95
CA ILE A 67 1.05 -4.29 3.65
C ILE A 67 1.21 -5.79 3.85
N LYS A 68 0.27 -6.56 3.30
CA LYS A 68 0.36 -8.02 3.27
C LYS A 68 1.24 -8.42 2.11
N GLU A 69 2.34 -9.06 2.41
CA GLU A 69 3.29 -9.52 1.39
C GLU A 69 3.07 -10.99 1.10
N THR A 70 2.98 -11.33 -0.16
CA THR A 70 2.76 -12.72 -0.59
C THR A 70 3.77 -13.16 -1.64
#